data_218e79d21b16c6a0709bd6ae400a2279
#
_entry.id   218e79d21b16c6a0709bd6ae400a2279
#
_cell.length_a   1.000
_cell.length_b   1.000
_cell.length_c   1.000
_cell.angle_alpha   90.00
_cell.angle_beta   90.00
_cell.angle_gamma   90.00
#
_symmetry.space_group_name_H-M   'P 1'
#
loop_
_entity.id
_entity.type
_entity.pdbx_description
1 polymer ?
#
loop_
_entity_poly.entity_id
_entity_poly.type
_entity_poly.pdbx_seq_one_letter_code
_entity_poly.pdbx_strand_id
1 'polypeptide(L)'
;HVALGENLQGLDFASAVKLTGSRFVVMKGQIAKLHRAIAQFMLDLHTEQHGYTEAYVPYLVNHDTLYGTGQLPKFSEDLFHTKPLEGQDPNEVQRTYALIPTAEVPVTNLVRGDILEAENLPLKMTAHTPCFRSEAGSYGRDTRGLIRMHQFDKVEMVQIVDPDKSMEALEELTGHAEKVLQLLNLPYRKVLLCTGDMGFGSCKTYDLEVWVPAQNTYREISSCSNMWDFQARRMQARCKAKGDKKTRLVHTLNGSGLAVGRTLVAVLENYQNADGSITVPEVLRPYMGGLDVIGK
;
A
#
# COMPACT_ATOMS: atom_id res chain seq x y z
N HIS A 1 13.23 15.60 -5.08
CA HIS A 1 13.80 14.29 -4.72
C HIS A 1 14.70 13.70 -5.81
N VAL A 2 14.41 13.94 -7.09
CA VAL A 2 15.22 13.38 -8.18
C VAL A 2 16.65 13.90 -8.10
N ALA A 3 16.86 15.21 -8.18
CA ALA A 3 18.20 15.80 -8.14
C ALA A 3 18.94 15.47 -6.83
N LEU A 4 18.25 15.51 -5.68
CA LEU A 4 18.83 15.12 -4.40
C LEU A 4 19.30 13.67 -4.39
N GLY A 5 18.46 12.75 -4.85
CA GLY A 5 18.78 11.32 -4.89
C GLY A 5 19.88 10.97 -5.88
N GLU A 6 19.92 11.63 -7.05
CA GLU A 6 20.98 11.47 -8.04
C GLU A 6 22.31 12.03 -7.52
N ASN A 7 22.32 13.22 -6.93
CA ASN A 7 23.52 13.84 -6.34
C ASN A 7 24.11 13.01 -5.19
N LEU A 8 23.24 12.36 -4.40
CA LEU A 8 23.64 11.43 -3.34
C LEU A 8 23.98 10.03 -3.87
N GLN A 9 23.96 9.83 -5.21
CA GLN A 9 24.20 8.55 -5.87
C GLN A 9 23.28 7.42 -5.37
N GLY A 10 22.12 7.78 -4.82
CA GLY A 10 21.16 6.86 -4.22
C GLY A 10 19.97 6.50 -5.09
N LEU A 11 19.62 7.32 -6.09
CA LEU A 11 18.59 7.05 -7.09
C LEU A 11 19.23 6.96 -8.47
N ASP A 12 18.98 5.85 -9.16
CA ASP A 12 19.56 5.56 -10.48
C ASP A 12 18.46 5.10 -11.45
N PHE A 13 17.89 6.09 -12.15
CA PHE A 13 16.85 5.84 -13.15
C PHE A 13 17.43 5.30 -14.47
N ALA A 14 18.66 5.65 -14.82
CA ALA A 14 19.29 5.18 -16.06
C ALA A 14 19.55 3.66 -15.99
N SER A 15 20.04 3.15 -14.87
CA SER A 15 20.19 1.71 -14.66
C SER A 15 18.84 0.99 -14.68
N ALA A 16 17.79 1.59 -14.14
CA ALA A 16 16.45 1.00 -14.15
C ALA A 16 15.91 0.86 -15.60
N VAL A 17 16.13 1.88 -16.44
CA VAL A 17 15.75 1.81 -17.87
C VAL A 17 16.48 0.67 -18.57
N LYS A 18 17.78 0.48 -18.28
CA LYS A 18 18.56 -0.64 -18.82
C LYS A 18 18.02 -2.00 -18.39
N LEU A 19 17.56 -2.12 -17.14
CA LEU A 19 17.06 -3.39 -16.58
C LEU A 19 15.64 -3.74 -17.05
N THR A 20 14.76 -2.73 -17.14
CA THR A 20 13.33 -2.98 -17.35
C THR A 20 12.69 -1.94 -18.28
N GLY A 21 12.88 -0.65 -18.00
CA GLY A 21 12.23 0.44 -18.75
C GLY A 21 11.98 1.66 -17.88
N SER A 22 11.14 2.57 -18.38
CA SER A 22 10.69 3.77 -17.64
C SER A 22 9.79 3.39 -16.44
N ARG A 23 9.62 4.31 -15.50
CA ARG A 23 8.80 4.14 -14.29
C ARG A 23 9.28 3.02 -13.36
N PHE A 24 10.58 2.76 -13.38
CA PHE A 24 11.30 1.93 -12.42
C PHE A 24 12.50 2.71 -11.87
N VAL A 25 13.02 2.29 -10.73
CA VAL A 25 14.18 2.91 -10.10
C VAL A 25 15.09 1.85 -9.49
N VAL A 26 16.39 2.09 -9.53
CA VAL A 26 17.37 1.38 -8.73
C VAL A 26 17.77 2.31 -7.59
N MET A 27 17.67 1.82 -6.36
CA MET A 27 18.10 2.54 -5.16
C MET A 27 19.40 1.95 -4.65
N LYS A 28 20.32 2.82 -4.17
CA LYS A 28 21.65 2.42 -3.70
C LYS A 28 22.02 3.07 -2.37
N GLY A 29 22.92 2.44 -1.66
CA GLY A 29 23.59 3.01 -0.47
C GLY A 29 22.61 3.46 0.62
N GLN A 30 22.84 4.66 1.14
CA GLN A 30 22.06 5.22 2.23
C GLN A 30 20.59 5.49 1.85
N ILE A 31 20.30 5.81 0.59
CA ILE A 31 18.92 6.00 0.11
C ILE A 31 18.18 4.67 0.11
N ALA A 32 18.78 3.58 -0.36
CA ALA A 32 18.18 2.25 -0.28
C ALA A 32 17.94 1.82 1.17
N LYS A 33 18.89 2.13 2.07
CA LYS A 33 18.73 1.87 3.50
C LYS A 33 17.60 2.71 4.10
N LEU A 34 17.47 3.99 3.71
CA LEU A 34 16.39 4.86 4.16
C LEU A 34 15.02 4.33 3.70
N HIS A 35 14.90 3.90 2.45
CA HIS A 35 13.68 3.28 1.92
C HIS A 35 13.26 2.06 2.76
N ARG A 36 14.19 1.17 3.05
CA ARG A 36 13.95 0.00 3.91
C ARG A 36 13.60 0.41 5.35
N ALA A 37 14.29 1.40 5.91
CA ALA A 37 14.04 1.92 7.25
C ALA A 37 12.62 2.49 7.40
N ILE A 38 12.13 3.22 6.40
CA ILE A 38 10.77 3.74 6.34
C ILE A 38 9.75 2.59 6.39
N ALA A 39 9.92 1.57 5.55
CA ALA A 39 9.02 0.42 5.54
C ALA A 39 9.03 -0.35 6.87
N GLN A 40 10.20 -0.59 7.44
CA GLN A 40 10.36 -1.29 8.70
C GLN A 40 9.74 -0.50 9.86
N PHE A 41 9.95 0.80 9.93
CA PHE A 41 9.33 1.68 10.91
C PHE A 41 7.80 1.62 10.85
N MET A 42 7.22 1.71 9.65
CA MET A 42 5.77 1.61 9.47
C MET A 42 5.23 0.27 9.96
N LEU A 43 5.88 -0.81 9.57
CA LEU A 43 5.47 -2.16 9.93
C LEU A 43 5.52 -2.40 11.45
N ASP A 44 6.61 -1.98 12.09
CA ASP A 44 6.76 -2.07 13.55
C ASP A 44 5.71 -1.22 14.28
N LEU A 45 5.45 0.00 13.81
CA LEU A 45 4.42 0.86 14.41
C LEU A 45 3.04 0.21 14.39
N HIS A 46 2.65 -0.38 13.27
CA HIS A 46 1.32 -1.01 13.16
C HIS A 46 1.22 -2.31 13.94
N THR A 47 2.27 -3.11 14.00
CA THR A 47 2.27 -4.37 14.74
C THR A 47 2.40 -4.18 16.25
N GLU A 48 3.26 -3.25 16.69
CA GLU A 48 3.55 -3.07 18.11
C GLU A 48 2.57 -2.13 18.82
N GLN A 49 2.05 -1.11 18.12
CA GLN A 49 1.22 -0.07 18.75
C GLN A 49 -0.23 -0.06 18.27
N HIS A 50 -0.53 -0.50 17.05
CA HIS A 50 -1.87 -0.43 16.48
C HIS A 50 -2.61 -1.77 16.50
N GLY A 51 -1.99 -2.84 16.96
CA GLY A 51 -2.62 -4.15 17.13
C GLY A 51 -2.82 -4.94 15.85
N TYR A 52 -2.07 -4.64 14.79
CA TYR A 52 -2.10 -5.44 13.56
C TYR A 52 -1.19 -6.67 13.68
N THR A 53 -1.64 -7.78 13.10
CA THR A 53 -0.79 -8.96 12.88
C THR A 53 -0.09 -8.81 11.54
N GLU A 54 1.25 -8.94 11.54
CA GLU A 54 2.02 -8.97 10.30
C GLU A 54 1.74 -10.23 9.51
N ALA A 55 1.50 -10.07 8.20
CA ALA A 55 1.30 -11.15 7.26
C ALA A 55 2.34 -11.10 6.14
N TYR A 56 2.98 -12.24 5.86
CA TYR A 56 3.76 -12.43 4.64
C TYR A 56 2.89 -13.18 3.64
N VAL A 57 2.68 -12.62 2.45
CA VAL A 57 1.71 -13.11 1.47
C VAL A 57 2.36 -13.32 0.10
N PRO A 58 1.79 -14.19 -0.76
CA PRO A 58 2.21 -14.33 -2.14
C PRO A 58 2.05 -13.02 -2.94
N TYR A 59 3.00 -12.73 -3.82
CA TYR A 59 2.93 -11.58 -4.75
C TYR A 59 2.31 -11.95 -6.10
N LEU A 60 2.26 -13.24 -6.41
CA LEU A 60 1.51 -13.79 -7.54
C LEU A 60 0.20 -14.37 -7.02
N VAL A 61 -0.91 -13.91 -7.57
CA VAL A 61 -2.25 -14.32 -7.15
C VAL A 61 -3.07 -14.81 -8.34
N ASN A 62 -4.04 -15.67 -8.05
CA ASN A 62 -4.95 -16.21 -9.05
C ASN A 62 -6.12 -15.28 -9.34
N HIS A 63 -6.91 -15.64 -10.35
CA HIS A 63 -8.09 -14.89 -10.79
C HIS A 63 -9.13 -14.68 -9.66
N ASP A 64 -9.42 -15.73 -8.88
CA ASP A 64 -10.45 -15.68 -7.83
C ASP A 64 -10.08 -14.70 -6.72
N THR A 65 -8.78 -14.60 -6.40
CA THR A 65 -8.26 -13.64 -5.42
C THR A 65 -8.43 -12.20 -5.92
N LEU A 66 -8.13 -11.93 -7.19
CA LEU A 66 -8.33 -10.62 -7.82
C LEU A 66 -9.82 -10.26 -7.98
N TYR A 67 -10.67 -11.26 -8.24
CA TYR A 67 -12.11 -11.06 -8.28
C TYR A 67 -12.66 -10.71 -6.89
N GLY A 68 -12.20 -11.40 -5.85
CA GLY A 68 -12.67 -11.22 -4.48
C GLY A 68 -12.57 -9.79 -3.98
N THR A 69 -11.48 -9.10 -4.28
CA THR A 69 -11.24 -7.69 -3.88
C THR A 69 -11.62 -6.67 -4.94
N GLY A 70 -12.12 -7.10 -6.12
CA GLY A 70 -12.74 -6.21 -7.10
C GLY A 70 -11.81 -5.68 -8.20
N GLN A 71 -10.57 -6.16 -8.30
CA GLN A 71 -9.67 -5.80 -9.40
C GLN A 71 -10.16 -6.38 -10.72
N LEU A 72 -10.68 -7.60 -10.71
CA LEU A 72 -11.26 -8.23 -11.88
C LEU A 72 -12.79 -8.24 -11.81
N PRO A 73 -13.45 -8.19 -12.96
CA PRO A 73 -12.92 -8.07 -14.33
C PRO A 73 -12.54 -6.65 -14.74
N LYS A 74 -13.03 -5.62 -14.03
CA LYS A 74 -13.05 -4.22 -14.49
C LYS A 74 -11.67 -3.61 -14.73
N PHE A 75 -10.69 -3.93 -13.88
CA PHE A 75 -9.36 -3.30 -13.86
C PHE A 75 -8.24 -4.23 -14.35
N SER A 76 -8.56 -5.14 -15.25
CA SER A 76 -7.59 -6.10 -15.80
C SER A 76 -6.41 -5.43 -16.49
N GLU A 77 -6.63 -4.28 -17.12
CA GLU A 77 -5.58 -3.51 -17.82
C GLU A 77 -4.55 -2.87 -16.87
N ASP A 78 -4.92 -2.70 -15.61
CA ASP A 78 -4.01 -2.14 -14.58
C ASP A 78 -3.06 -3.19 -13.99
N LEU A 79 -3.21 -4.46 -14.35
CA LEU A 79 -2.45 -5.57 -13.80
C LEU A 79 -1.33 -6.04 -14.73
N PHE A 80 -0.23 -6.53 -14.14
CA PHE A 80 0.76 -7.32 -14.85
C PHE A 80 0.36 -8.80 -14.77
N HIS A 81 -0.07 -9.35 -15.91
CA HIS A 81 -0.47 -10.75 -16.04
C HIS A 81 0.73 -11.61 -16.44
N THR A 82 0.77 -12.84 -15.94
CA THR A 82 1.73 -13.85 -16.41
C THR A 82 1.17 -14.57 -17.63
N LYS A 83 2.05 -15.14 -18.43
CA LYS A 83 1.68 -16.18 -19.40
C LYS A 83 1.43 -17.49 -18.66
N PRO A 84 0.64 -18.43 -19.24
CA PRO A 84 0.57 -19.79 -18.72
C PRO A 84 1.97 -20.39 -18.56
N LEU A 85 2.18 -21.19 -17.51
CA LEU A 85 3.44 -21.89 -17.32
C LEU A 85 3.61 -22.95 -18.41
N GLU A 86 4.81 -23.03 -18.98
CA GLU A 86 5.15 -24.08 -19.95
C GLU A 86 5.11 -25.47 -19.28
N GLY A 87 4.66 -26.49 -20.01
CA GLY A 87 4.61 -27.88 -19.53
C GLY A 87 3.35 -28.25 -18.74
N GLN A 88 2.35 -27.37 -18.67
CA GLN A 88 1.01 -27.77 -18.19
C GLN A 88 0.32 -28.66 -19.24
N ASP A 89 -0.41 -29.67 -18.78
CA ASP A 89 -1.23 -30.50 -19.66
C ASP A 89 -2.18 -29.60 -20.48
N PRO A 90 -2.19 -29.71 -21.82
CA PRO A 90 -3.07 -28.92 -22.66
C PRO A 90 -4.57 -29.10 -22.32
N ASN A 91 -4.92 -30.21 -21.63
CA ASN A 91 -6.29 -30.48 -21.18
C ASN A 91 -6.62 -29.92 -19.81
N GLU A 92 -5.63 -29.41 -19.06
CA GLU A 92 -5.87 -28.68 -17.81
C GLU A 92 -6.21 -27.22 -18.11
N VAL A 93 -7.08 -26.64 -17.27
CA VAL A 93 -7.33 -25.20 -17.29
C VAL A 93 -6.01 -24.47 -17.07
N GLN A 94 -5.55 -23.76 -18.09
CA GLN A 94 -4.31 -22.99 -18.02
C GLN A 94 -4.38 -21.98 -16.88
N ARG A 95 -3.57 -22.17 -15.85
CA ARG A 95 -3.51 -21.27 -14.71
C ARG A 95 -2.67 -20.04 -15.07
N THR A 96 -3.32 -18.88 -15.12
CA THR A 96 -2.67 -17.58 -15.20
C THR A 96 -2.68 -16.93 -13.84
N TYR A 97 -1.65 -16.12 -13.58
CA TYR A 97 -1.50 -15.32 -12.38
C TYR A 97 -1.35 -13.85 -12.75
N ALA A 98 -1.49 -12.97 -11.77
CA ALA A 98 -1.06 -11.59 -11.89
C ALA A 98 -0.20 -11.20 -10.70
N LEU A 99 0.70 -10.26 -10.92
CA LEU A 99 1.42 -9.60 -9.84
C LEU A 99 0.45 -8.69 -9.06
N ILE A 100 0.54 -8.70 -7.74
CA ILE A 100 -0.36 -7.92 -6.89
C ILE A 100 -0.20 -6.42 -7.13
N PRO A 101 -1.29 -5.65 -7.31
CA PRO A 101 -1.24 -4.19 -7.36
C PRO A 101 -1.18 -3.56 -5.96
N THR A 102 -1.50 -4.34 -4.93
CA THR A 102 -1.52 -3.97 -3.51
C THR A 102 -1.62 -5.24 -2.66
N ALA A 103 -1.06 -5.23 -1.47
CA ALA A 103 -1.21 -6.31 -0.50
C ALA A 103 -2.65 -6.50 0.00
N GLU A 104 -3.52 -5.49 -0.17
CA GLU A 104 -4.97 -5.62 0.06
C GLU A 104 -5.52 -6.90 -0.57
N VAL A 105 -5.10 -7.22 -1.80
CA VAL A 105 -5.62 -8.35 -2.57
C VAL A 105 -5.39 -9.68 -1.85
N PRO A 106 -4.16 -10.13 -1.58
CA PRO A 106 -3.96 -11.39 -0.89
C PRO A 106 -4.38 -11.35 0.58
N VAL A 107 -4.14 -10.26 1.30
CA VAL A 107 -4.44 -10.18 2.75
C VAL A 107 -5.95 -10.25 3.00
N THR A 108 -6.76 -9.51 2.25
CA THR A 108 -8.22 -9.54 2.41
C THR A 108 -8.78 -10.91 2.05
N ASN A 109 -8.22 -11.58 1.06
CA ASN A 109 -8.65 -12.92 0.63
C ASN A 109 -8.29 -14.05 1.60
N LEU A 110 -7.53 -13.80 2.67
CA LEU A 110 -7.26 -14.82 3.69
C LEU A 110 -8.54 -15.36 4.35
N VAL A 111 -9.61 -14.58 4.33
CA VAL A 111 -10.93 -14.98 4.88
C VAL A 111 -11.94 -15.38 3.80
N ARG A 112 -11.50 -15.59 2.54
CA ARG A 112 -12.39 -16.00 1.46
C ARG A 112 -13.02 -17.36 1.73
N GLY A 113 -14.36 -17.43 1.69
CA GLY A 113 -15.15 -18.63 1.93
C GLY A 113 -15.38 -18.95 3.41
N ASP A 114 -14.81 -18.18 4.32
CA ASP A 114 -14.88 -18.45 5.74
C ASP A 114 -16.15 -17.91 6.39
N ILE A 115 -16.55 -18.58 7.47
CA ILE A 115 -17.52 -18.08 8.45
C ILE A 115 -16.76 -17.83 9.74
N LEU A 116 -16.51 -16.57 10.04
CA LEU A 116 -15.76 -16.15 11.20
C LEU A 116 -16.66 -16.08 12.45
N GLU A 117 -16.10 -16.38 13.59
CA GLU A 117 -16.76 -16.12 14.87
C GLU A 117 -16.77 -14.60 15.12
N ALA A 118 -17.96 -14.01 15.29
CA ALA A 118 -18.10 -12.56 15.47
C ALA A 118 -17.32 -12.02 16.67
N GLU A 119 -17.16 -12.85 17.70
CA GLU A 119 -16.41 -12.54 18.92
C GLU A 119 -14.89 -12.37 18.68
N ASN A 120 -14.38 -12.92 17.57
CA ASN A 120 -12.98 -12.80 17.18
C ASN A 120 -12.68 -11.59 16.28
N LEU A 121 -13.71 -10.82 15.93
CA LEU A 121 -13.54 -9.58 15.15
C LEU A 121 -13.25 -8.38 16.06
N PRO A 122 -12.47 -7.39 15.59
CA PRO A 122 -11.91 -7.28 14.25
C PRO A 122 -10.64 -8.12 14.05
N LEU A 123 -10.43 -8.62 12.82
CA LEU A 123 -9.13 -9.10 12.38
C LEU A 123 -8.37 -7.93 11.76
N LYS A 124 -7.21 -7.62 12.30
CA LYS A 124 -6.34 -6.54 11.82
C LYS A 124 -5.04 -7.15 11.32
N MET A 125 -4.73 -6.93 10.05
CA MET A 125 -3.53 -7.48 9.40
C MET A 125 -2.79 -6.39 8.66
N THR A 126 -1.46 -6.48 8.63
CA THR A 126 -0.60 -5.57 7.87
C THR A 126 0.45 -6.36 7.12
N ALA A 127 0.81 -5.87 5.94
CA ALA A 127 1.86 -6.48 5.12
C ALA A 127 2.68 -5.40 4.40
N HIS A 128 3.99 -5.57 4.38
CA HIS A 128 4.90 -4.84 3.52
C HIS A 128 5.16 -5.66 2.27
N THR A 129 4.77 -5.16 1.11
CA THR A 129 4.98 -5.84 -0.17
C THR A 129 5.41 -4.87 -1.26
N PRO A 130 6.11 -5.34 -2.30
CA PRO A 130 6.09 -4.66 -3.59
C PRO A 130 4.66 -4.67 -4.13
N CYS A 131 4.34 -3.64 -4.91
CA CYS A 131 3.09 -3.49 -5.62
C CYS A 131 3.40 -3.21 -7.08
N PHE A 132 2.61 -3.78 -7.99
CA PHE A 132 2.85 -3.73 -9.42
C PHE A 132 1.63 -3.19 -10.15
N ARG A 133 1.78 -2.08 -10.87
CA ARG A 133 0.69 -1.44 -11.62
C ARG A 133 1.16 -1.06 -13.01
N SER A 134 0.38 -1.43 -14.03
CA SER A 134 0.70 -1.08 -15.43
C SER A 134 0.48 0.41 -15.71
N GLU A 135 -0.18 1.14 -14.80
CA GLU A 135 -0.47 2.57 -14.94
C GLU A 135 -1.21 2.91 -16.24
N ALA A 136 -2.15 2.05 -16.66
CA ALA A 136 -2.92 2.13 -17.89
C ALA A 136 -3.64 3.46 -17.97
N GLY A 137 -3.90 4.36 -17.91
CA GLY A 137 -4.62 5.65 -17.93
C GLY A 137 -3.78 6.85 -17.50
N SER A 138 -2.48 6.65 -17.20
CA SER A 138 -1.63 7.70 -16.65
C SER A 138 -0.57 8.19 -17.62
N TYR A 139 -0.78 8.03 -18.92
CA TYR A 139 0.13 8.47 -19.96
C TYR A 139 0.48 9.98 -19.81
N GLY A 140 1.78 10.28 -19.80
CA GLY A 140 2.28 11.65 -19.68
C GLY A 140 2.24 12.28 -18.29
N ARG A 141 1.68 11.59 -17.27
CA ARG A 141 1.63 12.11 -15.88
C ARG A 141 2.79 11.56 -15.06
N ASP A 142 3.43 12.45 -14.25
CA ASP A 142 4.52 12.07 -13.32
C ASP A 142 5.55 11.12 -13.97
N THR A 143 6.03 11.47 -15.15
CA THR A 143 6.92 10.62 -15.96
C THR A 143 8.33 10.52 -15.39
N ARG A 144 8.70 11.39 -14.46
CA ARG A 144 10.01 11.43 -13.78
C ARG A 144 9.85 11.38 -12.27
N GLY A 145 10.78 10.69 -11.60
CA GLY A 145 10.80 10.55 -10.14
C GLY A 145 10.04 9.34 -9.62
N LEU A 146 9.70 9.36 -8.33
CA LEU A 146 9.16 8.22 -7.59
C LEU A 146 7.64 8.28 -7.34
N ILE A 147 6.96 9.30 -7.81
CA ILE A 147 5.53 9.50 -7.48
C ILE A 147 4.64 8.46 -8.15
N ARG A 148 4.98 8.08 -9.39
CA ARG A 148 4.19 7.11 -10.18
C ARG A 148 5.10 6.09 -10.84
N MET A 149 5.09 4.87 -10.28
CA MET A 149 5.99 3.79 -10.64
C MET A 149 5.19 2.53 -10.98
N HIS A 150 5.71 1.71 -11.90
CA HIS A 150 5.18 0.37 -12.17
C HIS A 150 5.42 -0.61 -11.02
N GLN A 151 6.50 -0.40 -10.28
CA GLN A 151 6.84 -1.16 -9.07
C GLN A 151 7.14 -0.18 -7.94
N PHE A 152 6.49 -0.37 -6.80
CA PHE A 152 6.72 0.41 -5.59
C PHE A 152 6.39 -0.42 -4.36
N ASP A 153 6.93 -0.04 -3.21
CA ASP A 153 6.66 -0.70 -1.94
C ASP A 153 5.56 0.03 -1.17
N LYS A 154 4.74 -0.75 -0.50
CA LYS A 154 3.66 -0.24 0.35
C LYS A 154 3.50 -1.11 1.60
N VAL A 155 3.28 -0.48 2.73
CA VAL A 155 2.77 -1.12 3.93
C VAL A 155 1.26 -0.96 3.92
N GLU A 156 0.55 -2.07 3.81
CA GLU A 156 -0.91 -2.10 3.74
C GLU A 156 -1.50 -2.52 5.07
N MET A 157 -2.58 -1.88 5.47
CA MET A 157 -3.41 -2.25 6.61
C MET A 157 -4.76 -2.76 6.11
N VAL A 158 -5.21 -3.90 6.62
CA VAL A 158 -6.51 -4.48 6.32
C VAL A 158 -7.23 -4.77 7.63
N GLN A 159 -8.51 -4.44 7.69
CA GLN A 159 -9.38 -4.84 8.78
C GLN A 159 -10.59 -5.60 8.24
N ILE A 160 -10.89 -6.74 8.88
CA ILE A 160 -12.12 -7.50 8.69
C ILE A 160 -12.94 -7.30 9.96
N VAL A 161 -14.13 -6.72 9.83
CA VAL A 161 -14.86 -6.23 10.99
C VAL A 161 -16.32 -6.67 10.99
N ASP A 162 -16.93 -6.64 12.17
CA ASP A 162 -18.38 -6.72 12.29
C ASP A 162 -19.01 -5.58 11.47
N PRO A 163 -20.07 -5.87 10.65
CA PRO A 163 -20.69 -4.86 9.79
C PRO A 163 -21.17 -3.61 10.54
N ASP A 164 -21.57 -3.74 11.80
CA ASP A 164 -22.06 -2.62 12.61
C ASP A 164 -20.92 -1.68 13.09
N LYS A 165 -19.66 -2.11 12.94
CA LYS A 165 -18.46 -1.39 13.42
C LYS A 165 -17.62 -0.75 12.31
N SER A 166 -17.98 -0.93 11.04
CA SER A 166 -17.08 -0.58 9.94
C SER A 166 -16.82 0.92 9.79
N MET A 167 -17.76 1.79 10.15
CA MET A 167 -17.53 3.24 10.09
C MET A 167 -16.55 3.72 11.18
N GLU A 168 -16.65 3.18 12.40
CA GLU A 168 -15.68 3.44 13.47
C GLU A 168 -14.29 2.90 13.10
N ALA A 169 -14.25 1.71 12.50
CA ALA A 169 -13.02 1.09 12.04
C ALA A 169 -12.31 1.91 10.96
N LEU A 170 -13.04 2.61 10.09
CA LEU A 170 -12.44 3.51 9.10
C LEU A 170 -11.74 4.69 9.76
N GLU A 171 -12.36 5.31 10.77
CA GLU A 171 -11.74 6.41 11.51
C GLU A 171 -10.46 5.94 12.23
N GLU A 172 -10.52 4.76 12.86
CA GLU A 172 -9.36 4.14 13.51
C GLU A 172 -8.22 3.87 12.52
N LEU A 173 -8.51 3.17 11.43
CA LEU A 173 -7.53 2.80 10.40
C LEU A 173 -6.87 4.05 9.79
N THR A 174 -7.67 5.08 9.49
CA THR A 174 -7.16 6.36 8.98
C THR A 174 -6.26 7.04 10.01
N GLY A 175 -6.63 7.01 11.28
CA GLY A 175 -5.80 7.52 12.39
C GLY A 175 -4.45 6.80 12.51
N HIS A 176 -4.41 5.49 12.24
CA HIS A 176 -3.15 4.73 12.21
C HIS A 176 -2.23 5.18 11.07
N ALA A 177 -2.79 5.46 9.88
CA ALA A 177 -2.02 6.02 8.77
C ALA A 177 -1.54 7.45 9.07
N GLU A 178 -2.39 8.30 9.66
CA GLU A 178 -2.03 9.66 10.08
C GLU A 178 -0.87 9.64 11.09
N LYS A 179 -0.86 8.66 12.01
CA LYS A 179 0.18 8.53 13.03
C LYS A 179 1.58 8.37 12.44
N VAL A 180 1.72 7.68 11.32
CA VAL A 180 3.00 7.58 10.60
C VAL A 180 3.50 8.96 10.17
N LEU A 181 2.64 9.77 9.55
CA LEU A 181 2.97 11.12 9.10
C LEU A 181 3.30 12.06 10.26
N GLN A 182 2.56 11.94 11.36
CA GLN A 182 2.79 12.72 12.58
C GLN A 182 4.16 12.41 13.20
N LEU A 183 4.51 11.13 13.33
CA LEU A 183 5.80 10.70 13.88
C LEU A 183 6.97 11.06 12.98
N LEU A 184 6.77 11.07 11.66
CA LEU A 184 7.76 11.56 10.70
C LEU A 184 7.82 13.10 10.64
N ASN A 185 6.92 13.79 11.34
CA ASN A 185 6.80 15.26 11.34
C ASN A 185 6.70 15.84 9.91
N LEU A 186 5.89 15.20 9.07
CA LEU A 186 5.64 15.63 7.69
C LEU A 186 4.34 16.42 7.60
N PRO A 187 4.31 17.57 6.90
CA PRO A 187 3.09 18.32 6.66
C PRO A 187 2.13 17.50 5.78
N TYR A 188 0.89 17.35 6.22
CA TYR A 188 -0.14 16.59 5.48
C TYR A 188 -1.53 17.17 5.67
N ARG A 189 -2.45 16.73 4.84
CA ARG A 189 -3.90 16.99 5.01
C ARG A 189 -4.69 15.71 4.80
N LYS A 190 -5.87 15.64 5.43
CA LYS A 190 -6.85 14.57 5.29
C LYS A 190 -8.01 15.07 4.44
N VAL A 191 -8.36 14.31 3.42
CA VAL A 191 -9.41 14.66 2.44
C VAL A 191 -10.46 13.57 2.43
N LEU A 192 -11.72 13.94 2.61
CA LEU A 192 -12.84 13.05 2.33
C LEU A 192 -13.13 13.09 0.84
N LEU A 193 -13.03 11.94 0.17
CA LEU A 193 -13.25 11.86 -1.27
C LEU A 193 -14.73 12.04 -1.63
N CYS A 194 -14.97 12.76 -2.71
CA CYS A 194 -16.28 12.78 -3.35
C CYS A 194 -16.53 11.49 -4.15
N THR A 195 -17.78 11.22 -4.48
CA THR A 195 -18.19 9.98 -5.19
C THR A 195 -17.52 9.78 -6.54
N GLY A 196 -17.07 10.87 -7.20
CA GLY A 196 -16.36 10.80 -8.48
C GLY A 196 -14.92 10.30 -8.38
N ASP A 197 -14.30 10.40 -7.19
CA ASP A 197 -12.92 9.99 -6.95
C ASP A 197 -12.79 8.71 -6.11
N MET A 198 -13.89 8.27 -5.50
CA MET A 198 -13.88 7.03 -4.70
C MET A 198 -13.65 5.80 -5.59
N GLY A 199 -12.92 4.81 -5.04
CA GLY A 199 -12.77 3.50 -5.65
C GLY A 199 -14.11 2.79 -5.87
N PHE A 200 -14.19 1.99 -6.93
CA PHE A 200 -15.39 1.29 -7.40
C PHE A 200 -16.17 0.52 -6.31
N GLY A 201 -15.46 -0.11 -5.39
CA GLY A 201 -16.09 -0.92 -4.32
C GLY A 201 -16.22 -0.18 -2.98
N SER A 202 -15.76 1.07 -2.87
CA SER A 202 -15.73 1.82 -1.61
C SER A 202 -17.04 2.55 -1.36
N CYS A 203 -17.48 2.55 -0.10
CA CYS A 203 -18.63 3.37 0.34
C CYS A 203 -18.19 4.70 1.00
N LYS A 204 -16.96 4.76 1.51
CA LYS A 204 -16.36 5.96 2.09
C LYS A 204 -14.84 5.85 2.05
N THR A 205 -14.17 6.91 1.63
CA THR A 205 -12.71 6.95 1.52
C THR A 205 -12.16 8.26 2.04
N TYR A 206 -11.10 8.18 2.86
CA TYR A 206 -10.23 9.29 3.20
C TYR A 206 -8.89 9.11 2.48
N ASP A 207 -8.43 10.17 1.82
CA ASP A 207 -7.05 10.26 1.36
C ASP A 207 -6.23 11.09 2.34
N LEU A 208 -5.01 10.67 2.58
CA LEU A 208 -3.98 11.49 3.20
C LEU A 208 -3.05 11.98 2.10
N GLU A 209 -2.82 13.28 2.09
CA GLU A 209 -1.96 13.93 1.11
C GLU A 209 -0.81 14.63 1.83
N VAL A 210 0.42 14.32 1.44
CA VAL A 210 1.64 14.89 2.03
C VAL A 210 2.15 16.03 1.17
N TRP A 211 2.72 17.05 1.80
CA TRP A 211 3.32 18.19 1.11
C TRP A 211 4.60 17.77 0.37
N VAL A 212 4.68 18.13 -0.91
CA VAL A 212 5.83 17.89 -1.79
C VAL A 212 6.38 19.23 -2.27
N PRO A 213 7.44 19.76 -1.62
CA PRO A 213 7.96 21.11 -1.89
C PRO A 213 8.32 21.39 -3.36
N ALA A 214 8.96 20.45 -4.05
CA ALA A 214 9.38 20.63 -5.43
C ALA A 214 8.20 20.80 -6.40
N GLN A 215 7.03 20.28 -6.05
CA GLN A 215 5.80 20.42 -6.85
C GLN A 215 4.89 21.52 -6.32
N ASN A 216 5.24 22.11 -5.17
CA ASN A 216 4.41 23.11 -4.47
C ASN A 216 2.95 22.65 -4.31
N THR A 217 2.75 21.39 -3.95
CA THR A 217 1.42 20.79 -3.81
C THR A 217 1.40 19.63 -2.83
N TYR A 218 0.20 19.26 -2.40
CA TYR A 218 -0.04 18.02 -1.67
C TYR A 218 -0.20 16.85 -2.65
N ARG A 219 0.35 15.70 -2.32
CA ARG A 219 0.22 14.47 -3.10
C ARG A 219 -0.30 13.34 -2.23
N GLU A 220 -1.21 12.55 -2.76
CA GLU A 220 -1.73 11.36 -2.10
C GLU A 220 -0.59 10.43 -1.67
N ILE A 221 -0.60 10.02 -0.41
CA ILE A 221 0.35 9.08 0.18
C ILE A 221 -0.34 7.88 0.81
N SER A 222 -1.62 8.01 1.12
CA SER A 222 -2.47 6.95 1.63
C SER A 222 -3.90 7.18 1.18
N SER A 223 -4.60 6.09 0.86
CA SER A 223 -6.04 6.07 0.64
C SER A 223 -6.63 5.02 1.56
N CYS A 224 -7.54 5.42 2.46
CA CYS A 224 -8.15 4.58 3.48
C CYS A 224 -9.64 4.42 3.18
N SER A 225 -10.06 3.20 2.88
CA SER A 225 -11.40 2.91 2.36
C SER A 225 -12.16 1.90 3.21
N ASN A 226 -13.44 2.19 3.42
CA ASN A 226 -14.43 1.22 3.87
C ASN A 226 -15.10 0.61 2.63
N MET A 227 -14.89 -0.69 2.40
CA MET A 227 -15.45 -1.43 1.27
C MET A 227 -16.83 -1.99 1.57
N TRP A 228 -17.39 -1.72 2.77
CA TRP A 228 -18.69 -2.25 3.18
C TRP A 228 -18.72 -3.77 2.99
N ASP A 229 -19.81 -4.31 2.46
CA ASP A 229 -19.95 -5.73 2.13
C ASP A 229 -19.55 -6.11 0.69
N PHE A 230 -19.04 -5.16 -0.09
CA PHE A 230 -18.74 -5.38 -1.51
C PHE A 230 -17.76 -6.52 -1.75
N GLN A 231 -16.61 -6.48 -1.06
CA GLN A 231 -15.60 -7.53 -1.17
C GLN A 231 -16.05 -8.81 -0.47
N ALA A 232 -16.66 -8.69 0.71
CA ALA A 232 -17.16 -9.84 1.47
C ALA A 232 -18.20 -10.65 0.67
N ARG A 233 -19.05 -9.97 -0.08
CA ARG A 233 -20.03 -10.61 -0.97
C ARG A 233 -19.37 -11.40 -2.10
N ARG A 234 -18.34 -10.85 -2.72
CA ARG A 234 -17.55 -11.54 -3.75
C ARG A 234 -16.77 -12.73 -3.20
N MET A 235 -16.18 -12.57 -2.02
CA MET A 235 -15.39 -13.61 -1.35
C MET A 235 -16.23 -14.62 -0.59
N GLN A 236 -17.51 -14.36 -0.34
CA GLN A 236 -18.36 -15.13 0.59
C GLN A 236 -17.77 -15.18 2.01
N ALA A 237 -17.19 -14.06 2.44
CA ALA A 237 -16.66 -13.90 3.80
C ALA A 237 -17.79 -13.44 4.73
N ARG A 238 -18.05 -14.23 5.76
CA ARG A 238 -19.20 -14.05 6.66
C ARG A 238 -18.78 -14.13 8.12
N CYS A 239 -19.60 -13.62 9.00
CA CYS A 239 -19.46 -13.83 10.44
C CYS A 239 -20.75 -14.35 11.05
N LYS A 240 -20.64 -14.91 12.24
CA LYS A 240 -21.74 -15.44 13.00
C LYS A 240 -21.46 -15.30 14.50
N ALA A 241 -22.35 -14.67 15.22
CA ALA A 241 -22.27 -14.62 16.69
C ALA A 241 -22.72 -15.95 17.30
N LYS A 242 -22.23 -16.24 18.50
CA LYS A 242 -22.59 -17.45 19.23
C LYS A 242 -24.09 -17.46 19.52
N GLY A 243 -24.76 -18.54 19.10
CA GLY A 243 -26.21 -18.70 19.26
C GLY A 243 -27.03 -18.18 18.10
N ASP A 244 -26.47 -17.44 17.15
CA ASP A 244 -27.18 -17.01 15.96
C ASP A 244 -27.48 -18.18 15.01
N LYS A 245 -28.63 -18.13 14.36
CA LYS A 245 -29.01 -19.13 13.32
C LYS A 245 -28.52 -18.74 11.94
N LYS A 246 -28.26 -17.45 11.69
CA LYS A 246 -27.91 -16.90 10.38
C LYS A 246 -26.53 -16.27 10.40
N THR A 247 -25.85 -16.33 9.29
CA THR A 247 -24.61 -15.61 9.04
C THR A 247 -24.88 -14.22 8.49
N ARG A 248 -23.94 -13.29 8.69
CA ARG A 248 -23.91 -11.96 8.08
C ARG A 248 -22.63 -11.80 7.25
N LEU A 249 -22.66 -11.04 6.18
CA LEU A 249 -21.42 -10.62 5.50
C LEU A 249 -20.60 -9.75 6.45
N VAL A 250 -19.29 -9.97 6.50
CA VAL A 250 -18.38 -9.05 7.17
C VAL A 250 -18.23 -7.77 6.36
N HIS A 251 -17.72 -6.70 6.97
CA HIS A 251 -17.21 -5.55 6.23
C HIS A 251 -15.69 -5.61 6.19
N THR A 252 -15.13 -5.11 5.09
CA THR A 252 -13.68 -5.05 4.89
C THR A 252 -13.22 -3.61 4.72
N LEU A 253 -12.05 -3.31 5.26
CA LEU A 253 -11.40 -2.02 5.14
C LEU A 253 -9.95 -2.21 4.75
N ASN A 254 -9.42 -1.27 4.01
CA ASN A 254 -8.00 -1.22 3.69
C ASN A 254 -7.48 0.21 3.70
N GLY A 255 -6.19 0.35 3.89
CA GLY A 255 -5.51 1.63 3.75
C GLY A 255 -4.01 1.47 3.76
N SER A 256 -3.33 2.35 3.03
CA SER A 256 -1.88 2.39 3.06
C SER A 256 -1.39 2.98 4.37
N GLY A 257 -0.48 2.33 4.98
CA GLY A 257 0.13 2.85 6.20
C GLY A 257 1.66 2.90 6.20
N LEU A 258 2.31 3.45 5.15
CA LEU A 258 1.94 4.23 3.96
C LEU A 258 2.53 3.63 2.67
N ALA A 259 2.38 4.37 1.54
CA ALA A 259 3.19 4.15 0.35
C ALA A 259 4.65 4.52 0.62
N VAL A 260 5.57 3.55 0.60
CA VAL A 260 6.96 3.72 1.05
C VAL A 260 7.73 4.67 0.15
N GLY A 261 7.61 4.52 -1.17
CA GLY A 261 8.31 5.38 -2.13
C GLY A 261 7.88 6.85 -2.06
N ARG A 262 6.59 7.13 -1.91
CA ARG A 262 6.09 8.51 -1.72
C ARG A 262 6.50 9.09 -0.37
N THR A 263 6.59 8.26 0.66
CA THR A 263 7.13 8.69 1.97
C THR A 263 8.61 9.04 1.84
N LEU A 264 9.39 8.27 1.08
CA LEU A 264 10.78 8.61 0.77
C LEU A 264 10.89 9.95 0.04
N VAL A 265 10.04 10.20 -0.95
CA VAL A 265 9.96 11.52 -1.63
C VAL A 265 9.75 12.65 -0.63
N ALA A 266 8.75 12.49 0.25
CA ALA A 266 8.40 13.51 1.23
C ALA A 266 9.55 13.75 2.23
N VAL A 267 10.24 12.70 2.69
CA VAL A 267 11.40 12.82 3.57
C VAL A 267 12.55 13.54 2.87
N LEU A 268 12.92 13.11 1.66
CA LEU A 268 14.01 13.73 0.92
C LEU A 268 13.76 15.23 0.69
N GLU A 269 12.55 15.60 0.31
CA GLU A 269 12.24 16.99 -0.04
C GLU A 269 11.98 17.90 1.17
N ASN A 270 11.36 17.39 2.25
CA ASN A 270 11.09 18.19 3.46
C ASN A 270 12.29 18.26 4.42
N TYR A 271 13.20 17.29 4.38
CA TYR A 271 14.35 17.21 5.26
C TYR A 271 15.69 17.53 4.59
N GLN A 272 15.66 18.11 3.38
CA GLN A 272 16.85 18.55 2.68
C GLN A 272 17.53 19.74 3.37
N ASN A 273 18.84 19.73 3.39
CA ASN A 273 19.68 20.81 3.91
C ASN A 273 20.27 21.65 2.76
N ALA A 274 20.75 22.86 3.09
CA ALA A 274 21.33 23.77 2.09
C ALA A 274 22.55 23.20 1.34
N ASP A 275 23.28 22.29 1.97
CA ASP A 275 24.45 21.60 1.40
C ASP A 275 24.07 20.36 0.54
N GLY A 276 22.80 20.07 0.37
CA GLY A 276 22.28 18.91 -0.35
C GLY A 276 22.24 17.61 0.43
N SER A 277 22.63 17.64 1.72
CA SER A 277 22.44 16.52 2.63
C SER A 277 20.99 16.41 3.09
N ILE A 278 20.64 15.26 3.67
CA ILE A 278 19.28 14.98 4.17
C ILE A 278 19.37 14.68 5.67
N THR A 279 18.65 15.42 6.48
CA THR A 279 18.47 15.09 7.90
C THR A 279 17.56 13.86 7.99
N VAL A 280 17.99 12.85 8.73
CA VAL A 280 17.18 11.67 8.99
C VAL A 280 16.14 11.98 10.07
N PRO A 281 14.84 11.81 9.81
CA PRO A 281 13.81 11.93 10.84
C PRO A 281 14.16 11.12 12.09
N GLU A 282 13.91 11.67 13.26
CA GLU A 282 14.34 11.08 14.53
C GLU A 282 13.87 9.63 14.70
N VAL A 283 12.62 9.35 14.37
CA VAL A 283 12.03 8.00 14.50
C VAL A 283 12.66 6.97 13.57
N LEU A 284 13.36 7.40 12.51
CA LEU A 284 14.03 6.50 11.57
C LEU A 284 15.49 6.23 11.93
N ARG A 285 16.10 7.01 12.83
CA ARG A 285 17.53 6.88 13.20
C ARG A 285 17.88 5.49 13.74
N PRO A 286 17.07 4.86 14.62
CA PRO A 286 17.35 3.49 15.06
C PRO A 286 17.43 2.49 13.88
N TYR A 287 16.60 2.65 12.87
CA TYR A 287 16.61 1.81 11.68
C TYR A 287 17.72 2.13 10.69
N MET A 288 18.38 3.28 10.86
CA MET A 288 19.52 3.73 10.08
C MET A 288 20.87 3.49 10.77
N GLY A 289 20.87 2.74 11.90
CA GLY A 289 22.08 2.50 12.70
C GLY A 289 22.58 3.74 13.43
N GLY A 290 21.66 4.63 13.81
CA GLY A 290 21.96 5.88 14.51
C GLY A 290 22.38 7.03 13.59
N LEU A 291 22.38 6.84 12.26
CA LEU A 291 22.73 7.90 11.32
C LEU A 291 21.70 9.04 11.39
N ASP A 292 22.17 10.27 11.59
CA ASP A 292 21.35 11.48 11.70
C ASP A 292 21.29 12.31 10.41
N VAL A 293 22.26 12.15 9.52
CA VAL A 293 22.35 12.88 8.24
C VAL A 293 22.90 11.97 7.13
N ILE A 294 22.26 12.00 5.97
CA ILE A 294 22.72 11.34 4.74
C ILE A 294 23.46 12.34 3.87
N GLY A 295 24.59 11.95 3.28
CA GLY A 295 25.37 12.78 2.36
C GLY A 295 26.47 13.62 3.00
N LYS A 296 26.88 13.30 4.22
CA LYS A 296 28.11 13.83 4.85
C LYS A 296 29.29 12.91 4.62
#